data_0194f319536e5d7fd3dd141c706ce8dd
#
_entry.id   0194f319536e5d7fd3dd141c706ce8dd
#
_cell.length_a   1.000
_cell.length_b   1.000
_cell.length_c   1.000
_cell.angle_alpha   90.00
_cell.angle_beta   90.00
_cell.angle_gamma   90.00
#
_symmetry.space_group_name_H-M   'P 1'
#
loop_
_entity.id
_entity.type
_entity.pdbx_description
1 polymer ?
#
loop_
_entity_poly.entity_id
_entity_poly.type
_entity_poly.pdbx_seq_one_letter_code
_entity_poly.pdbx_strand_id
1 'polypeptide(L)'
;MGWCIHINNTVTMGVLSMSTLLIALHQSLKSRKIDAEIRRQMTNGEGMTEYGEPDRKGRRKSYKSRWIVRGNGLQERLVVKFDPASYDFMMKAIEKRVEHAEKIIENPSRLSLSKCSDGKEYIKRIVFDKNGEVIKDKSELMLSREKIEEEKALAGYYAYVTDIPSNRDTDGEYRDELKRNGLRCVPLDEIDIIKIGGRRNDIEECFRTMKTDMDARPIYVRKEEHIKAHMFTVYIALTIMCILRRKYLPGSTTNSIFESLRKYEFGELDNLTYKTLYWDHNISELSKKMNLNLAYKYHEINKMRSLVGASKKK
;
A
#
# COMPACT_ATOMS: atom_id res chain seq x y z
N MET A 1 -4.98 5.80 15.44
CA MET A 1 -3.76 6.62 15.40
C MET A 1 -3.42 6.85 13.94
N GLY A 2 -3.70 8.06 13.44
CA GLY A 2 -3.41 8.44 12.06
C GLY A 2 -1.93 8.75 11.90
N TRP A 3 -1.26 8.06 11.00
CA TRP A 3 0.11 8.35 10.65
C TRP A 3 0.12 9.50 9.65
N CYS A 4 0.65 10.65 10.04
CA CYS A 4 1.07 11.71 9.12
C CYS A 4 2.35 11.23 8.42
N ILE A 5 2.28 11.00 7.12
CA ILE A 5 3.48 10.75 6.32
C ILE A 5 3.94 12.09 5.77
N HIS A 6 4.99 12.66 6.37
CA HIS A 6 5.76 13.71 5.73
C HIS A 6 6.55 13.06 4.58
N ILE A 7 6.11 13.27 3.36
CA ILE A 7 6.92 12.94 2.19
C ILE A 7 7.86 14.12 1.98
N ASN A 8 9.02 14.06 2.62
CA ASN A 8 10.16 14.89 2.22
C ASN A 8 10.63 14.40 0.85
N ASN A 9 10.17 15.06 -0.19
CA ASN A 9 10.66 14.84 -1.53
C ASN A 9 12.03 15.53 -1.64
N THR A 10 13.10 14.80 -1.41
CA THR A 10 14.50 15.28 -1.51
C THR A 10 14.95 15.63 -2.93
N VAL A 11 14.03 15.77 -3.88
CA VAL A 11 14.35 16.18 -5.26
C VAL A 11 13.95 17.63 -5.53
N THR A 12 13.18 18.27 -4.65
CA THR A 12 12.94 19.69 -4.71
C THR A 12 12.90 20.24 -3.28
N MET A 13 14.04 20.70 -2.78
CA MET A 13 14.12 21.57 -1.64
C MET A 13 13.47 22.91 -1.96
N GLY A 14 12.16 22.93 -2.01
CA GLY A 14 11.35 24.13 -1.89
C GLY A 14 10.44 23.87 -0.71
N VAL A 15 10.64 24.66 0.32
CA VAL A 15 9.89 24.64 1.58
C VAL A 15 8.41 24.43 1.29
N LEU A 16 7.95 23.19 1.45
CA LEU A 16 6.55 22.89 1.66
C LEU A 16 6.24 23.35 3.10
N SER A 17 5.91 24.62 3.25
CA SER A 17 5.19 25.10 4.41
C SER A 17 3.91 24.28 4.48
N MET A 18 3.93 23.23 5.29
CA MET A 18 2.81 22.54 5.93
C MET A 18 1.47 22.41 5.17
N SER A 19 1.47 22.23 3.87
CA SER A 19 0.32 21.63 3.23
C SER A 19 0.38 20.13 3.48
N THR A 20 -0.36 19.69 4.47
CA THR A 20 -0.43 18.30 4.87
C THR A 20 -1.15 17.54 3.76
N LEU A 21 -0.41 16.85 2.91
CA LEU A 21 -1.00 15.90 1.98
C LEU A 21 -1.63 14.76 2.80
N LEU A 22 -2.87 14.93 3.19
CA LEU A 22 -3.65 13.94 3.91
C LEU A 22 -4.15 12.90 2.93
N ILE A 23 -3.27 11.95 2.59
CA ILE A 23 -3.69 10.76 1.86
C ILE A 23 -4.51 9.91 2.83
N ALA A 24 -5.80 10.04 2.71
CA ALA A 24 -6.72 9.25 3.49
C ALA A 24 -6.84 7.86 2.88
N LEU A 25 -6.65 6.91 3.74
CA LEU A 25 -6.72 5.49 3.45
C LEU A 25 -8.13 4.99 3.22
N HIS A 26 -8.15 3.74 2.79
CA HIS A 26 -9.28 2.87 2.48
C HIS A 26 -10.53 2.97 3.41
N GLN A 27 -10.35 3.32 4.67
CA GLN A 27 -11.45 3.59 5.62
C GLN A 27 -11.95 5.04 5.59
N SER A 28 -11.44 5.86 4.75
CA SER A 28 -11.52 7.30 4.89
C SER A 28 -12.84 7.92 4.50
N LEU A 29 -13.61 7.31 3.60
CA LEU A 29 -14.94 7.83 3.28
C LEU A 29 -15.88 7.80 4.50
N LYS A 30 -15.76 6.77 5.36
CA LYS A 30 -16.51 6.70 6.62
C LYS A 30 -15.83 7.45 7.76
N SER A 31 -14.51 7.29 7.94
CA SER A 31 -13.77 7.80 9.10
C SER A 31 -13.61 9.33 9.12
N ARG A 32 -13.63 9.99 7.95
CA ARG A 32 -13.47 11.44 7.84
C ARG A 32 -14.75 12.23 7.94
N LYS A 33 -15.88 11.61 8.32
CA LYS A 33 -17.17 12.28 8.40
C LYS A 33 -17.51 13.06 7.11
N ILE A 34 -17.16 12.49 5.96
CA ILE A 34 -17.63 13.02 4.69
C ILE A 34 -19.13 12.80 4.66
N ASP A 35 -19.84 13.86 4.30
CA ASP A 35 -21.30 13.84 4.18
C ASP A 35 -21.77 12.63 3.40
N ALA A 36 -22.83 11.96 3.86
CA ALA A 36 -23.35 10.74 3.26
C ALA A 36 -23.81 10.98 1.82
N GLU A 37 -24.37 12.16 1.54
CA GLU A 37 -24.82 12.54 0.19
C GLU A 37 -23.63 12.75 -0.75
N ILE A 38 -22.58 13.42 -0.29
CA ILE A 38 -21.34 13.58 -1.06
C ILE A 38 -20.73 12.20 -1.33
N ARG A 39 -20.69 11.30 -0.35
CA ARG A 39 -20.24 9.91 -0.54
C ARG A 39 -21.02 9.22 -1.65
N ARG A 40 -22.34 9.24 -1.56
CA ARG A 40 -23.23 8.62 -2.54
C ARG A 40 -23.00 9.16 -3.94
N GLN A 41 -22.91 10.49 -4.09
CA GLN A 41 -22.64 11.13 -5.38
C GLN A 41 -21.26 10.78 -5.95
N MET A 42 -20.27 10.52 -5.09
CA MET A 42 -18.91 10.17 -5.51
C MET A 42 -18.72 8.68 -5.82
N THR A 43 -19.62 7.82 -5.37
CA THR A 43 -19.55 6.35 -5.55
C THR A 43 -20.70 5.77 -6.40
N ASN A 44 -21.50 6.61 -7.06
CA ASN A 44 -22.59 6.15 -7.91
C ASN A 44 -22.17 5.70 -9.33
N GLY A 45 -20.89 5.79 -9.65
CA GLY A 45 -20.36 5.43 -10.97
C GLY A 45 -20.58 6.46 -12.07
N GLU A 46 -21.48 7.43 -11.88
CA GLU A 46 -21.80 8.45 -12.88
C GLU A 46 -20.71 9.53 -12.96
N GLY A 47 -20.41 10.00 -14.17
CA GLY A 47 -19.45 11.08 -14.41
C GLY A 47 -18.00 10.73 -14.00
N MET A 48 -17.64 9.46 -13.96
CA MET A 48 -16.28 9.02 -13.73
C MET A 48 -15.45 9.05 -15.03
N THR A 49 -14.22 9.49 -14.93
CA THR A 49 -13.25 9.52 -16.03
C THR A 49 -12.41 8.27 -16.00
N GLU A 50 -12.36 7.52 -17.10
CA GLU A 50 -11.53 6.32 -17.22
C GLU A 50 -10.05 6.67 -17.39
N TYR A 51 -9.18 5.79 -16.87
CA TYR A 51 -7.72 5.91 -17.02
C TYR A 51 -7.02 4.55 -16.93
N GLY A 52 -5.78 4.53 -17.43
CA GLY A 52 -4.92 3.35 -17.40
C GLY A 52 -5.31 2.26 -18.40
N GLU A 53 -4.56 1.17 -18.39
CA GLU A 53 -4.80 0.02 -19.24
C GLU A 53 -6.00 -0.80 -18.74
N PRO A 54 -6.75 -1.43 -19.64
CA PRO A 54 -7.85 -2.30 -19.27
C PRO A 54 -7.35 -3.55 -18.54
N ASP A 55 -8.16 -4.07 -17.63
CA ASP A 55 -7.90 -5.34 -16.97
C ASP A 55 -8.13 -6.53 -17.93
N ARG A 56 -7.88 -7.76 -17.46
CA ARG A 56 -8.09 -8.99 -18.26
C ARG A 56 -9.55 -9.18 -18.74
N LYS A 57 -10.51 -8.46 -18.15
CA LYS A 57 -11.93 -8.45 -18.52
C LYS A 57 -12.30 -7.24 -19.38
N GLY A 58 -11.32 -6.44 -19.81
CA GLY A 58 -11.53 -5.24 -20.61
C GLY A 58 -12.03 -4.01 -19.84
N ARG A 59 -12.10 -4.04 -18.51
CA ARG A 59 -12.58 -2.94 -17.67
C ARG A 59 -11.43 -2.02 -17.30
N ARG A 60 -11.67 -0.72 -17.31
CA ARG A 60 -10.68 0.30 -16.92
C ARG A 60 -10.95 0.82 -15.53
N LYS A 61 -9.89 1.31 -14.90
CA LYS A 61 -9.98 2.11 -13.68
C LYS A 61 -10.60 3.45 -14.02
N SER A 62 -11.35 4.01 -13.07
CA SER A 62 -11.96 5.31 -13.25
C SER A 62 -11.80 6.16 -12.00
N TYR A 63 -11.91 7.47 -12.16
CA TYR A 63 -11.85 8.42 -11.05
C TYR A 63 -12.84 9.58 -11.25
N LYS A 64 -13.13 10.25 -10.14
CA LYS A 64 -13.92 11.45 -10.07
C LYS A 64 -13.36 12.36 -8.98
N SER A 65 -13.38 13.66 -9.19
CA SER A 65 -12.92 14.61 -8.18
C SER A 65 -13.95 15.70 -7.90
N ARG A 66 -13.91 16.24 -6.68
CA ARG A 66 -14.75 17.35 -6.24
C ARG A 66 -14.08 18.12 -5.11
N TRP A 67 -14.19 19.44 -5.12
CA TRP A 67 -13.88 20.27 -3.96
C TRP A 67 -14.98 20.18 -2.91
N ILE A 68 -14.58 20.07 -1.65
CA ILE A 68 -15.47 20.06 -0.49
C ILE A 68 -15.01 21.12 0.50
N VAL A 69 -15.95 21.81 1.10
CA VAL A 69 -15.69 22.78 2.17
C VAL A 69 -16.05 22.12 3.50
N ARG A 70 -15.11 22.09 4.44
CA ARG A 70 -15.34 21.59 5.78
C ARG A 70 -16.05 22.62 6.65
N GLY A 71 -16.65 22.17 7.76
CA GLY A 71 -17.34 23.06 8.71
C GLY A 71 -16.45 24.13 9.34
N ASN A 72 -15.12 23.98 9.29
CA ASN A 72 -14.13 24.98 9.69
C ASN A 72 -13.65 25.90 8.55
N GLY A 73 -14.30 25.86 7.39
CA GLY A 73 -13.94 26.66 6.22
C GLY A 73 -12.79 26.09 5.38
N LEU A 74 -12.16 24.98 5.79
CA LEU A 74 -11.06 24.37 5.03
C LEU A 74 -11.58 23.79 3.72
N GLN A 75 -10.96 24.18 2.61
CA GLN A 75 -11.24 23.63 1.29
C GLN A 75 -10.34 22.44 1.04
N GLU A 76 -10.94 21.30 0.72
CA GLU A 76 -10.23 20.06 0.41
C GLU A 76 -10.75 19.48 -0.91
N ARG A 77 -9.85 18.95 -1.74
CA ARG A 77 -10.20 18.22 -2.95
C ARG A 77 -10.34 16.74 -2.62
N LEU A 78 -11.52 16.18 -2.82
CA LEU A 78 -11.81 14.77 -2.70
C LEU A 78 -11.65 14.12 -4.07
N VAL A 79 -10.71 13.20 -4.19
CA VAL A 79 -10.49 12.38 -5.39
C VAL A 79 -10.89 10.94 -5.05
N VAL A 80 -11.89 10.42 -5.74
CA VAL A 80 -12.36 9.04 -5.59
C VAL A 80 -11.97 8.27 -6.84
N LYS A 81 -11.28 7.15 -6.66
CA LYS A 81 -11.00 6.19 -7.74
C LYS A 81 -11.81 4.93 -7.55
N PHE A 82 -12.20 4.30 -8.66
CA PHE A 82 -12.76 2.97 -8.72
C PHE A 82 -11.76 2.02 -9.40
N ASP A 83 -11.55 0.84 -8.80
CA ASP A 83 -10.67 -0.20 -9.32
C ASP A 83 -11.46 -1.51 -9.45
N PRO A 84 -11.78 -1.95 -10.70
CA PRO A 84 -12.59 -3.15 -10.93
C PRO A 84 -12.00 -4.44 -10.35
N ALA A 85 -10.67 -4.58 -10.33
CA ALA A 85 -10.02 -5.76 -9.76
C ALA A 85 -10.18 -5.80 -8.23
N SER A 86 -10.03 -4.63 -7.59
CA SER A 86 -10.28 -4.50 -6.15
C SER A 86 -11.75 -4.73 -5.81
N TYR A 87 -12.67 -4.27 -6.66
CA TYR A 87 -14.10 -4.55 -6.50
C TYR A 87 -14.38 -6.05 -6.46
N ASP A 88 -13.91 -6.81 -7.46
CA ASP A 88 -14.10 -8.27 -7.51
C ASP A 88 -13.52 -8.96 -6.26
N PHE A 89 -12.36 -8.51 -5.80
CA PHE A 89 -11.73 -9.06 -4.60
C PHE A 89 -12.54 -8.75 -3.33
N MET A 90 -12.98 -7.52 -3.16
CA MET A 90 -13.77 -7.08 -2.01
C MET A 90 -15.13 -7.76 -1.97
N MET A 91 -15.81 -7.88 -3.11
CA MET A 91 -17.10 -8.56 -3.20
C MET A 91 -17.00 -10.01 -2.72
N LYS A 92 -15.98 -10.75 -3.19
CA LYS A 92 -15.74 -12.13 -2.71
C LYS A 92 -15.45 -12.19 -1.20
N ALA A 93 -14.75 -11.19 -0.66
CA ALA A 93 -14.48 -11.14 0.78
C ALA A 93 -15.75 -10.84 1.60
N ILE A 94 -16.62 -9.95 1.10
CA ILE A 94 -17.92 -9.66 1.71
C ILE A 94 -18.82 -10.91 1.69
N GLU A 95 -18.92 -11.59 0.54
CA GLU A 95 -19.69 -12.82 0.39
C GLU A 95 -19.27 -13.88 1.41
N LYS A 96 -17.97 -14.16 1.53
CA LYS A 96 -17.45 -15.10 2.53
C LYS A 96 -17.78 -14.71 3.98
N ARG A 97 -17.74 -13.40 4.30
CA ARG A 97 -18.11 -12.92 5.63
C ARG A 97 -19.61 -13.03 5.88
N VAL A 98 -20.43 -12.82 4.86
CA VAL A 98 -21.88 -13.02 4.95
C VAL A 98 -22.20 -14.49 5.21
N GLU A 99 -21.64 -15.41 4.41
CA GLU A 99 -21.81 -16.86 4.61
C GLU A 99 -21.38 -17.30 6.02
N HIS A 100 -20.30 -16.71 6.55
CA HIS A 100 -19.87 -17.02 7.92
C HIS A 100 -20.80 -16.44 8.96
N ALA A 101 -21.34 -15.23 8.74
CA ALA A 101 -22.34 -14.64 9.62
C ALA A 101 -23.64 -15.47 9.67
N GLU A 102 -24.09 -16.03 8.53
CA GLU A 102 -25.23 -16.92 8.45
C GLU A 102 -25.01 -18.20 9.28
N LYS A 103 -23.83 -18.81 9.16
CA LYS A 103 -23.45 -19.99 9.98
C LYS A 103 -23.39 -19.69 11.49
N ILE A 104 -23.07 -18.45 11.88
CA ILE A 104 -23.12 -18.03 13.29
C ILE A 104 -24.57 -17.85 13.75
N ILE A 105 -25.45 -17.34 12.89
CA ILE A 105 -26.89 -17.17 13.20
C ILE A 105 -27.54 -18.55 13.38
N GLU A 106 -27.21 -19.53 12.55
CA GLU A 106 -27.69 -20.90 12.66
C GLU A 106 -27.18 -21.59 13.97
N ASN A 107 -25.94 -21.27 14.40
CA ASN A 107 -25.33 -21.84 15.58
C ASN A 107 -24.80 -20.74 16.52
N PRO A 108 -25.65 -20.10 17.35
CA PRO A 108 -25.27 -18.95 18.19
C PRO A 108 -24.13 -19.19 19.17
N SER A 109 -23.87 -20.43 19.57
CA SER A 109 -22.73 -20.80 20.42
C SER A 109 -21.37 -20.47 19.78
N ARG A 110 -21.29 -20.37 18.47
CA ARG A 110 -20.07 -19.97 17.74
C ARG A 110 -19.76 -18.48 17.85
N LEU A 111 -20.72 -17.67 18.29
CA LEU A 111 -20.54 -16.21 18.40
C LEU A 111 -19.40 -15.82 19.36
N SER A 112 -19.21 -16.59 20.44
CA SER A 112 -18.14 -16.34 21.41
C SER A 112 -16.76 -16.72 20.92
N LEU A 113 -16.67 -17.69 20.01
CA LEU A 113 -15.42 -18.25 19.48
C LEU A 113 -14.91 -17.53 18.23
N SER A 114 -15.80 -16.85 17.48
CA SER A 114 -15.42 -16.18 16.24
C SER A 114 -14.76 -14.83 16.49
N LYS A 115 -13.73 -14.50 15.66
CA LYS A 115 -13.04 -13.19 15.68
C LYS A 115 -13.91 -12.12 15.03
N CYS A 116 -13.69 -10.84 15.36
CA CYS A 116 -14.42 -9.72 14.73
C CYS A 116 -14.29 -9.66 13.20
N SER A 117 -13.19 -10.18 12.64
CA SER A 117 -12.96 -10.25 11.19
C SER A 117 -13.86 -11.21 10.43
N ASP A 118 -14.63 -12.04 11.11
CA ASP A 118 -15.31 -13.18 10.52
C ASP A 118 -16.82 -12.95 10.29
N GLY A 119 -17.23 -11.69 10.08
CA GLY A 119 -18.62 -11.34 9.75
C GLY A 119 -19.52 -11.05 10.94
N LYS A 120 -19.01 -11.06 12.18
CA LYS A 120 -19.76 -10.62 13.37
C LYS A 120 -20.36 -9.23 13.23
N GLU A 121 -19.71 -8.35 12.50
CA GLU A 121 -20.13 -6.99 12.24
C GLU A 121 -21.45 -6.90 11.46
N TYR A 122 -21.80 -7.96 10.72
CA TYR A 122 -23.06 -8.06 9.99
C TYR A 122 -24.20 -8.62 10.81
N ILE A 123 -23.94 -9.04 12.06
CA ILE A 123 -24.95 -9.62 12.93
C ILE A 123 -25.53 -8.52 13.83
N LYS A 124 -26.82 -8.32 13.73
CA LYS A 124 -27.61 -7.50 14.66
C LYS A 124 -28.35 -8.42 15.64
N ARG A 125 -28.35 -8.05 16.92
CA ARG A 125 -29.18 -8.69 17.92
C ARG A 125 -30.47 -7.88 18.04
N ILE A 126 -31.60 -8.50 17.71
CA ILE A 126 -32.93 -7.89 17.81
C ILE A 126 -33.71 -8.65 18.88
N VAL A 127 -34.45 -7.92 19.65
CA VAL A 127 -35.25 -8.44 20.79
C VAL A 127 -36.72 -8.15 20.51
N PHE A 128 -37.55 -9.19 20.42
CA PHE A 128 -38.97 -9.08 20.09
C PHE A 128 -39.85 -9.51 21.27
N ASP A 129 -41.02 -8.87 21.42
CA ASP A 129 -42.09 -9.31 22.30
C ASP A 129 -42.98 -10.35 21.60
N LYS A 130 -43.85 -11.00 22.40
CA LYS A 130 -44.85 -11.96 21.89
C LYS A 130 -45.81 -11.38 20.85
N ASN A 131 -45.96 -10.05 20.81
CA ASN A 131 -46.76 -9.32 19.85
C ASN A 131 -45.97 -8.80 18.63
N GLY A 132 -44.68 -9.17 18.52
CA GLY A 132 -43.83 -8.68 17.40
C GLY A 132 -43.19 -7.31 17.68
N GLU A 133 -43.39 -6.74 18.89
CA GLU A 133 -42.71 -5.51 19.27
C GLU A 133 -41.31 -5.79 19.85
N VAL A 134 -40.36 -4.90 19.62
CA VAL A 134 -38.96 -5.06 20.03
C VAL A 134 -38.83 -4.88 21.55
N ILE A 135 -38.51 -5.98 22.30
CA ILE A 135 -38.26 -5.93 23.76
C ILE A 135 -36.91 -6.56 24.15
N LYS A 136 -36.46 -6.18 25.37
CA LYS A 136 -35.11 -6.50 25.87
C LYS A 136 -34.84 -7.95 26.26
N ASP A 137 -35.81 -8.87 26.32
CA ASP A 137 -35.67 -10.19 26.98
C ASP A 137 -35.54 -11.44 26.07
N LYS A 138 -35.83 -11.37 24.78
CA LYS A 138 -35.56 -12.46 23.84
C LYS A 138 -34.85 -11.93 22.61
N SER A 139 -33.56 -12.27 22.47
CA SER A 139 -32.75 -11.78 21.38
C SER A 139 -32.62 -12.80 20.24
N GLU A 140 -33.08 -12.45 19.05
CA GLU A 140 -32.75 -13.17 17.83
C GLU A 140 -31.58 -12.50 17.11
N LEU A 141 -30.70 -13.34 16.53
CA LEU A 141 -29.60 -12.87 15.70
C LEU A 141 -30.10 -12.75 14.26
N MET A 142 -29.90 -11.59 13.66
CA MET A 142 -30.27 -11.34 12.25
C MET A 142 -29.15 -10.67 11.50
N LEU A 143 -29.10 -10.91 10.18
CA LEU A 143 -28.19 -10.21 9.29
C LEU A 143 -28.56 -8.73 9.13
N SER A 144 -27.60 -7.86 9.31
CA SER A 144 -27.74 -6.43 9.02
C SER A 144 -27.56 -6.16 7.52
N ARG A 145 -28.65 -6.30 6.76
CA ARG A 145 -28.61 -6.03 5.31
C ARG A 145 -28.10 -4.64 4.99
N GLU A 146 -28.45 -3.64 5.78
CA GLU A 146 -27.99 -2.25 5.62
C GLU A 146 -26.47 -2.14 5.62
N LYS A 147 -25.77 -2.78 6.59
CA LYS A 147 -24.31 -2.77 6.67
C LYS A 147 -23.66 -3.48 5.48
N ILE A 148 -24.28 -4.59 5.06
CA ILE A 148 -23.80 -5.37 3.91
C ILE A 148 -23.91 -4.51 2.63
N GLU A 149 -25.06 -3.89 2.40
CA GLU A 149 -25.27 -3.05 1.22
C GLU A 149 -24.39 -1.78 1.25
N GLU A 150 -24.18 -1.16 2.42
CA GLU A 150 -23.25 -0.06 2.55
C GLU A 150 -21.80 -0.47 2.19
N GLU A 151 -21.38 -1.66 2.59
CA GLU A 151 -20.03 -2.13 2.30
C GLU A 151 -19.87 -2.52 0.83
N LYS A 152 -20.88 -3.17 0.25
CA LYS A 152 -20.93 -3.47 -1.18
C LYS A 152 -20.91 -2.20 -2.03
N ALA A 153 -21.65 -1.16 -1.63
CA ALA A 153 -21.67 0.12 -2.32
C ALA A 153 -20.33 0.86 -2.33
N LEU A 154 -19.47 0.56 -1.37
CA LEU A 154 -18.12 1.13 -1.28
C LEU A 154 -17.02 0.19 -1.82
N ALA A 155 -17.38 -1.03 -2.24
CA ALA A 155 -16.42 -1.99 -2.77
C ALA A 155 -15.71 -1.44 -4.02
N GLY A 156 -14.39 -1.60 -4.09
CA GLY A 156 -13.56 -1.12 -5.20
C GLY A 156 -13.30 0.39 -5.23
N TYR A 157 -13.96 1.18 -4.37
CA TYR A 157 -13.74 2.62 -4.29
C TYR A 157 -12.67 2.98 -3.27
N TYR A 158 -11.78 3.90 -3.68
CA TYR A 158 -10.72 4.47 -2.84
C TYR A 158 -10.82 5.99 -2.89
N ALA A 159 -10.62 6.64 -1.75
CA ALA A 159 -10.68 8.08 -1.67
C ALA A 159 -9.35 8.68 -1.21
N TYR A 160 -8.98 9.77 -1.83
CA TYR A 160 -7.85 10.62 -1.47
C TYR A 160 -8.39 12.02 -1.19
N VAL A 161 -7.87 12.66 -0.16
CA VAL A 161 -8.22 14.02 0.20
C VAL A 161 -6.96 14.85 0.24
N THR A 162 -6.94 15.97 -0.45
CA THR A 162 -5.80 16.87 -0.53
C THR A 162 -6.25 18.32 -0.61
N ASP A 163 -5.43 19.24 -0.15
CA ASP A 163 -5.54 20.68 -0.32
C ASP A 163 -4.75 21.20 -1.54
N ILE A 164 -4.02 20.30 -2.22
CA ILE A 164 -3.22 20.67 -3.38
C ILE A 164 -4.13 20.96 -4.58
N PRO A 165 -4.02 22.16 -5.21
CA PRO A 165 -4.80 22.50 -6.38
C PRO A 165 -4.42 21.66 -7.60
N SER A 166 -5.36 21.47 -8.53
CA SER A 166 -5.07 20.90 -9.84
C SER A 166 -4.55 21.96 -10.80
N ASN A 167 -3.97 21.51 -11.90
CA ASN A 167 -3.61 22.41 -13.02
C ASN A 167 -4.83 23.13 -13.61
N ARG A 168 -6.02 22.55 -13.43
CA ARG A 168 -7.30 23.10 -13.93
C ARG A 168 -7.90 24.16 -13.00
N ASP A 169 -7.61 24.05 -11.69
CA ASP A 169 -8.16 24.95 -10.67
C ASP A 169 -7.26 26.17 -10.42
N THR A 170 -6.09 26.24 -11.05
CA THR A 170 -5.18 27.37 -10.87
C THR A 170 -5.62 28.55 -11.75
N ASP A 171 -6.58 29.30 -11.31
CA ASP A 171 -6.68 30.70 -11.66
C ASP A 171 -5.37 31.41 -11.28
N GLY A 172 -4.92 32.33 -12.15
CA GLY A 172 -3.60 32.97 -12.01
C GLY A 172 -3.33 33.58 -10.63
N GLU A 173 -4.39 33.99 -9.95
CA GLU A 173 -4.35 34.64 -8.62
C GLU A 173 -3.77 33.74 -7.52
N TYR A 174 -4.16 32.48 -7.43
CA TYR A 174 -3.64 31.53 -6.44
C TYR A 174 -2.18 31.15 -6.73
N ARG A 175 -1.82 31.01 -8.00
CA ARG A 175 -0.44 30.76 -8.45
C ARG A 175 0.48 31.93 -8.10
N ASP A 176 -0.01 33.16 -8.23
CA ASP A 176 0.75 34.38 -7.93
C ASP A 176 0.86 34.62 -6.43
N GLU A 177 -0.14 34.20 -5.64
CA GLU A 177 -0.08 34.24 -4.18
C GLU A 177 0.95 33.24 -3.63
N LEU A 178 0.99 32.02 -4.17
CA LEU A 178 2.01 31.03 -3.81
C LEU A 178 3.42 31.51 -4.17
N LYS A 179 3.60 32.13 -5.33
CA LYS A 179 4.89 32.71 -5.75
C LYS A 179 5.31 33.86 -4.87
N ARG A 180 4.38 34.76 -4.49
CA ARG A 180 4.64 35.90 -3.57
C ARG A 180 5.09 35.41 -2.20
N ASN A 181 4.54 34.30 -1.73
CA ASN A 181 4.90 33.70 -0.45
C ASN A 181 6.13 32.76 -0.53
N GLY A 182 6.84 32.72 -1.66
CA GLY A 182 8.01 31.87 -1.83
C GLY A 182 7.71 30.37 -1.89
N LEU A 183 6.43 29.99 -1.99
CA LEU A 183 5.96 28.63 -2.02
C LEU A 183 5.90 28.13 -3.47
N ARG A 184 6.67 27.12 -3.78
CA ARG A 184 6.55 26.38 -5.05
C ARG A 184 5.58 25.22 -4.85
N CYS A 185 4.29 25.48 -4.98
CA CYS A 185 3.32 24.40 -5.11
C CYS A 185 3.30 23.92 -6.56
N VAL A 186 3.61 22.66 -6.77
CA VAL A 186 3.40 22.01 -8.07
C VAL A 186 1.95 21.52 -8.05
N PRO A 187 1.07 22.05 -8.90
CA PRO A 187 -0.30 21.54 -8.98
C PRO A 187 -0.27 20.09 -9.41
N LEU A 188 -1.12 19.25 -8.80
CA LEU A 188 -1.20 17.82 -9.07
C LEU A 188 -2.57 17.49 -9.65
N ASP A 189 -2.58 16.83 -10.79
CA ASP A 189 -3.79 16.26 -11.36
C ASP A 189 -4.26 15.04 -10.56
N GLU A 190 -5.51 14.63 -10.76
CA GLU A 190 -6.13 13.50 -10.06
C GLU A 190 -5.34 12.21 -10.24
N ILE A 191 -4.79 11.98 -11.45
CA ILE A 191 -3.97 10.81 -11.76
C ILE A 191 -2.67 10.82 -10.96
N ASP A 192 -2.05 12.00 -10.77
CA ASP A 192 -0.83 12.12 -9.98
C ASP A 192 -1.10 11.85 -8.49
N ILE A 193 -2.23 12.35 -7.96
CA ILE A 193 -2.68 12.05 -6.59
C ILE A 193 -2.90 10.55 -6.42
N ILE A 194 -3.57 9.90 -7.38
CA ILE A 194 -3.81 8.45 -7.36
C ILE A 194 -2.49 7.67 -7.41
N LYS A 195 -1.53 8.09 -8.24
CA LYS A 195 -0.20 7.46 -8.33
C LYS A 195 0.58 7.61 -7.02
N ILE A 196 0.56 8.81 -6.43
CA ILE A 196 1.22 9.07 -5.14
C ILE A 196 0.58 8.21 -4.04
N GLY A 197 -0.76 8.14 -4.00
CA GLY A 197 -1.48 7.29 -3.07
C GLY A 197 -1.16 5.80 -3.24
N GLY A 198 -0.97 5.35 -4.48
CA GLY A 198 -0.56 3.97 -4.78
C GLY A 198 0.84 3.60 -4.24
N ARG A 199 1.75 4.57 -4.15
CA ARG A 199 3.11 4.35 -3.59
C ARG A 199 3.13 4.05 -2.09
N ARG A 200 2.02 4.22 -1.40
CA ARG A 200 1.91 3.83 -0.01
C ARG A 200 2.17 2.35 0.20
N ASN A 201 1.69 1.48 -0.69
CA ASN A 201 1.96 0.05 -0.62
C ASN A 201 3.47 -0.23 -0.71
N ASP A 202 4.22 0.57 -1.48
CA ASP A 202 5.68 0.47 -1.56
C ASP A 202 6.34 0.76 -0.20
N ILE A 203 5.83 1.75 0.53
CA ILE A 203 6.33 2.12 1.86
C ILE A 203 5.99 1.02 2.88
N GLU A 204 4.77 0.51 2.85
CA GLU A 204 4.34 -0.59 3.72
C GLU A 204 5.15 -1.86 3.44
N GLU A 205 5.46 -2.15 2.19
CA GLU A 205 6.35 -3.24 1.80
C GLU A 205 7.79 -3.02 2.30
N CYS A 206 8.32 -1.80 2.20
CA CYS A 206 9.62 -1.46 2.78
C CYS A 206 9.66 -1.72 4.29
N PHE A 207 8.64 -1.29 5.04
CA PHE A 207 8.56 -1.56 6.47
C PHE A 207 8.43 -3.06 6.80
N ARG A 208 7.67 -3.79 5.99
CA ARG A 208 7.56 -5.25 6.12
C ARG A 208 8.93 -5.89 5.90
N THR A 209 9.59 -5.58 4.79
CA THR A 209 10.94 -6.08 4.47
C THR A 209 11.95 -5.80 5.60
N MET A 210 11.96 -4.58 6.14
CA MET A 210 12.81 -4.24 7.29
C MET A 210 12.53 -5.14 8.51
N LYS A 211 11.26 -5.44 8.79
CA LYS A 211 10.88 -6.22 9.98
C LYS A 211 11.08 -7.71 9.81
N THR A 212 10.80 -8.26 8.63
CA THR A 212 10.75 -9.71 8.38
C THR A 212 12.00 -10.24 7.70
N ASP A 213 12.47 -9.55 6.66
CA ASP A 213 13.54 -10.08 5.80
C ASP A 213 14.93 -9.61 6.26
N MET A 214 15.00 -8.44 6.92
CA MET A 214 16.25 -7.84 7.41
C MET A 214 16.42 -7.95 8.92
N ASP A 215 15.49 -8.57 9.63
CA ASP A 215 15.50 -8.74 11.09
C ASP A 215 15.84 -7.45 11.86
N ALA A 216 15.30 -6.29 11.37
CA ALA A 216 15.51 -5.02 12.03
C ALA A 216 14.94 -4.97 13.45
N ARG A 217 14.13 -5.94 13.83
CA ARG A 217 13.54 -6.15 15.16
C ARG A 217 13.60 -7.63 15.54
N PRO A 218 13.86 -7.95 16.84
CA PRO A 218 14.11 -7.02 17.96
C PRO A 218 15.49 -6.37 17.89
N ILE A 219 15.61 -5.15 18.47
CA ILE A 219 16.89 -4.43 18.57
C ILE A 219 17.60 -4.92 19.83
N TYR A 220 18.71 -5.63 19.68
CA TYR A 220 19.47 -6.22 20.80
C TYR A 220 20.48 -5.25 21.43
N VAL A 221 20.70 -4.07 20.83
CA VAL A 221 21.63 -3.06 21.33
C VAL A 221 20.89 -2.02 22.17
N ARG A 222 21.55 -1.54 23.25
CA ARG A 222 20.93 -0.64 24.24
C ARG A 222 21.43 0.79 24.17
N LYS A 223 22.69 1.01 23.73
CA LYS A 223 23.26 2.36 23.62
C LYS A 223 22.63 3.09 22.42
N GLU A 224 22.29 4.34 22.60
CA GLU A 224 21.64 5.18 21.57
C GLU A 224 22.44 5.20 20.27
N GLU A 225 23.75 5.36 20.34
CA GLU A 225 24.65 5.35 19.17
C GLU A 225 24.60 4.03 18.41
N HIS A 226 24.57 2.90 19.14
CA HIS A 226 24.47 1.58 18.53
C HIS A 226 23.09 1.34 17.89
N ILE A 227 22.02 1.86 18.50
CA ILE A 227 20.66 1.81 17.92
C ILE A 227 20.63 2.61 16.61
N LYS A 228 21.21 3.83 16.61
CA LYS A 228 21.34 4.65 15.41
C LYS A 228 22.13 3.96 14.31
N ALA A 229 23.28 3.38 14.66
CA ALA A 229 24.12 2.64 13.72
C ALA A 229 23.39 1.42 13.13
N HIS A 230 22.70 0.64 13.97
CA HIS A 230 21.89 -0.50 13.53
C HIS A 230 20.79 -0.06 12.54
N MET A 231 20.00 0.97 12.88
CA MET A 231 18.95 1.48 12.01
C MET A 231 19.51 2.06 10.71
N PHE A 232 20.67 2.70 10.76
CA PHE A 232 21.34 3.22 9.57
C PHE A 232 21.81 2.10 8.64
N THR A 233 22.37 1.03 9.20
CA THR A 233 22.76 -0.17 8.43
C THR A 233 21.55 -0.81 7.75
N VAL A 234 20.44 -0.97 8.47
CA VAL A 234 19.18 -1.49 7.91
C VAL A 234 18.66 -0.57 6.79
N TYR A 235 18.75 0.75 6.97
CA TYR A 235 18.33 1.71 5.94
C TYR A 235 19.18 1.60 4.67
N ILE A 236 20.50 1.44 4.79
CA ILE A 236 21.40 1.21 3.65
C ILE A 236 21.04 -0.10 2.95
N ALA A 237 20.86 -1.18 3.69
CA ALA A 237 20.47 -2.48 3.14
C ALA A 237 19.12 -2.42 2.40
N LEU A 238 18.13 -1.73 2.98
CA LEU A 238 16.84 -1.48 2.33
C LEU A 238 17.00 -0.68 1.03
N THR A 239 17.84 0.36 1.03
CA THR A 239 18.10 1.18 -0.16
C THR A 239 18.71 0.34 -1.27
N ILE A 240 19.70 -0.50 -0.96
CA ILE A 240 20.31 -1.43 -1.91
C ILE A 240 19.25 -2.39 -2.48
N MET A 241 18.41 -2.96 -1.61
CA MET A 241 17.34 -3.87 -2.02
C MET A 241 16.32 -3.20 -2.93
N CYS A 242 15.93 -1.96 -2.64
CA CYS A 242 15.05 -1.17 -3.50
C CYS A 242 15.66 -0.91 -4.87
N ILE A 243 16.96 -0.62 -4.94
CA ILE A 243 17.69 -0.44 -6.19
C ILE A 243 17.74 -1.75 -6.99
N LEU A 244 18.10 -2.87 -6.34
CA LEU A 244 18.13 -4.19 -6.96
C LEU A 244 16.77 -4.54 -7.57
N ARG A 245 15.69 -4.39 -6.81
CA ARG A 245 14.34 -4.70 -7.26
C ARG A 245 13.89 -3.79 -8.41
N ARG A 246 14.05 -2.48 -8.29
CA ARG A 246 13.52 -1.52 -9.27
C ARG A 246 14.34 -1.45 -10.56
N LYS A 247 15.67 -1.49 -10.46
CA LYS A 247 16.56 -1.29 -11.58
C LYS A 247 17.00 -2.60 -12.25
N TYR A 248 17.31 -3.61 -11.44
CA TYR A 248 17.93 -4.83 -11.93
C TYR A 248 16.97 -6.01 -12.05
N LEU A 249 16.01 -6.13 -11.14
CA LEU A 249 15.07 -7.26 -11.06
C LEU A 249 13.59 -6.79 -11.05
N PRO A 250 13.14 -6.02 -12.06
CA PRO A 250 11.74 -5.59 -12.12
C PRO A 250 10.85 -6.82 -12.29
N GLY A 251 9.86 -6.97 -11.39
CA GLY A 251 8.95 -8.11 -11.37
C GLY A 251 9.28 -9.18 -10.34
N SER A 252 10.49 -9.19 -9.75
CA SER A 252 10.82 -10.07 -8.63
C SER A 252 10.33 -9.49 -7.31
N THR A 253 9.87 -10.37 -6.40
CA THR A 253 9.52 -9.96 -5.04
C THR A 253 10.78 -9.82 -4.19
N THR A 254 10.73 -8.99 -3.15
CA THR A 254 11.86 -8.79 -2.23
C THR A 254 12.32 -10.11 -1.61
N ASN A 255 11.35 -10.94 -1.16
CA ASN A 255 11.67 -12.25 -0.59
C ASN A 255 12.38 -13.18 -1.60
N SER A 256 11.92 -13.22 -2.86
CA SER A 256 12.55 -14.00 -3.92
C SER A 256 14.01 -13.57 -4.15
N ILE A 257 14.28 -12.26 -4.12
CA ILE A 257 15.65 -11.74 -4.28
C ILE A 257 16.53 -12.17 -3.09
N PHE A 258 16.03 -12.04 -1.85
CA PHE A 258 16.77 -12.51 -0.66
C PHE A 258 17.08 -14.00 -0.70
N GLU A 259 16.09 -14.83 -1.05
CA GLU A 259 16.28 -16.27 -1.19
C GLU A 259 17.33 -16.62 -2.24
N SER A 260 17.29 -15.97 -3.41
CA SER A 260 18.29 -16.17 -4.46
C SER A 260 19.68 -15.80 -4.00
N LEU A 261 19.83 -14.62 -3.35
CA LEU A 261 21.13 -14.15 -2.86
C LEU A 261 21.69 -15.03 -1.72
N ARG A 262 20.83 -15.51 -0.82
CA ARG A 262 21.24 -16.42 0.28
C ARG A 262 21.67 -17.78 -0.23
N LYS A 263 21.01 -18.30 -1.26
CA LYS A 263 21.32 -19.62 -1.84
C LYS A 263 22.49 -19.59 -2.82
N TYR A 264 22.89 -18.39 -3.27
CA TYR A 264 23.99 -18.27 -4.24
C TYR A 264 25.32 -18.46 -3.54
N GLU A 265 25.82 -19.67 -3.59
CA GLU A 265 27.01 -20.14 -2.90
C GLU A 265 27.98 -20.83 -3.87
N PHE A 266 29.23 -20.86 -3.50
CA PHE A 266 30.30 -21.57 -4.20
C PHE A 266 30.85 -22.65 -3.31
N GLY A 267 30.97 -23.88 -3.84
CA GLY A 267 31.66 -24.97 -3.20
C GLY A 267 33.12 -25.07 -3.70
N GLU A 268 34.07 -25.15 -2.84
CA GLU A 268 35.47 -25.44 -3.17
C GLU A 268 35.61 -26.90 -3.61
N LEU A 269 36.18 -27.14 -4.79
CA LEU A 269 36.48 -28.47 -5.29
C LEU A 269 37.95 -28.87 -5.03
N ASP A 270 38.84 -27.88 -5.25
CA ASP A 270 40.25 -27.97 -5.00
C ASP A 270 40.77 -26.56 -4.64
N ASN A 271 42.05 -26.45 -4.26
CA ASN A 271 42.63 -25.17 -3.83
C ASN A 271 42.60 -24.06 -4.87
N LEU A 272 42.16 -24.33 -6.09
CA LEU A 272 42.17 -23.37 -7.23
C LEU A 272 40.82 -23.23 -7.92
N THR A 273 39.87 -24.14 -7.66
CA THR A 273 38.63 -24.23 -8.41
C THR A 273 37.39 -24.21 -7.51
N TYR A 274 36.46 -23.35 -7.82
CA TYR A 274 35.18 -23.25 -7.15
C TYR A 274 34.03 -23.64 -8.11
N LYS A 275 33.01 -24.31 -7.58
CA LYS A 275 31.78 -24.70 -8.32
C LYS A 275 30.61 -23.89 -7.82
N THR A 276 29.83 -23.29 -8.74
CA THR A 276 28.52 -22.67 -8.42
C THR A 276 27.54 -23.75 -7.98
N LEU A 277 26.99 -23.61 -6.76
CA LEU A 277 26.06 -24.58 -6.16
C LEU A 277 24.60 -24.27 -6.47
N TYR A 278 24.28 -23.00 -6.72
CA TYR A 278 22.92 -22.56 -6.97
C TYR A 278 22.85 -21.58 -8.12
N TRP A 279 21.81 -21.71 -8.96
CA TRP A 279 21.54 -20.81 -10.08
C TRP A 279 20.07 -20.68 -10.32
N ASP A 280 19.55 -19.46 -10.46
CA ASP A 280 18.16 -19.18 -10.78
C ASP A 280 18.02 -17.99 -11.72
N HIS A 281 16.74 -17.60 -11.99
CA HIS A 281 16.42 -16.48 -12.87
C HIS A 281 16.96 -15.14 -12.33
N ASN A 282 16.84 -14.89 -11.01
CA ASN A 282 17.31 -13.63 -10.41
C ASN A 282 18.82 -13.47 -10.54
N ILE A 283 19.58 -14.52 -10.26
CA ILE A 283 21.05 -14.53 -10.42
C ILE A 283 21.45 -14.36 -11.87
N SER A 284 20.71 -15.00 -12.81
CA SER A 284 20.93 -14.86 -14.25
C SER A 284 20.75 -13.40 -14.71
N GLU A 285 19.66 -12.78 -14.29
CA GLU A 285 19.37 -11.38 -14.64
C GLU A 285 20.38 -10.39 -14.01
N LEU A 286 20.78 -10.61 -12.76
CA LEU A 286 21.84 -9.82 -12.11
C LEU A 286 23.16 -9.96 -12.84
N SER A 287 23.55 -11.20 -13.18
CA SER A 287 24.78 -11.48 -13.91
C SER A 287 24.84 -10.72 -15.24
N LYS A 288 23.75 -10.74 -16.01
CA LYS A 288 23.62 -10.03 -17.29
C LYS A 288 23.66 -8.51 -17.12
N LYS A 289 22.76 -7.96 -16.27
CA LYS A 289 22.57 -6.52 -16.13
C LYS A 289 23.72 -5.79 -15.43
N MET A 290 24.44 -6.49 -14.57
CA MET A 290 25.63 -5.97 -13.90
C MET A 290 26.94 -6.31 -14.62
N ASN A 291 26.86 -7.03 -15.74
CA ASN A 291 27.99 -7.51 -16.51
C ASN A 291 28.99 -8.31 -15.64
N LEU A 292 28.44 -9.20 -14.81
CA LEU A 292 29.19 -10.09 -13.95
C LEU A 292 29.23 -11.46 -14.61
N ASN A 293 30.41 -12.04 -14.73
CA ASN A 293 30.57 -13.38 -15.32
C ASN A 293 30.23 -14.48 -14.28
N LEU A 294 29.01 -14.48 -13.77
CA LEU A 294 28.55 -15.41 -12.73
C LEU A 294 27.97 -16.72 -13.30
N ALA A 295 27.71 -16.78 -14.62
CA ALA A 295 27.02 -17.89 -15.28
C ALA A 295 27.88 -19.17 -15.41
N TYR A 296 29.16 -19.11 -15.12
CA TYR A 296 30.01 -20.28 -15.23
C TYR A 296 29.77 -21.27 -14.09
N LYS A 297 29.74 -22.56 -14.44
CA LYS A 297 29.61 -23.63 -13.46
C LYS A 297 30.86 -23.79 -12.58
N TYR A 298 32.03 -23.49 -13.16
CA TYR A 298 33.33 -23.58 -12.50
C TYR A 298 34.07 -22.25 -12.61
N HIS A 299 34.70 -21.84 -11.51
CA HIS A 299 35.41 -20.58 -11.41
C HIS A 299 36.82 -20.83 -10.86
N GLU A 300 37.84 -20.30 -11.52
CA GLU A 300 39.18 -20.26 -11.02
C GLU A 300 39.33 -19.23 -9.89
N ILE A 301 40.13 -19.52 -8.90
CA ILE A 301 40.38 -18.63 -7.73
C ILE A 301 40.81 -17.22 -8.15
N ASN A 302 41.60 -17.08 -9.20
CA ASN A 302 42.08 -15.79 -9.69
C ASN A 302 40.91 -14.96 -10.31
N LYS A 303 39.95 -15.60 -10.98
CA LYS A 303 38.76 -14.95 -11.50
C LYS A 303 37.85 -14.53 -10.35
N MET A 304 37.67 -15.35 -9.32
CA MET A 304 36.91 -15.01 -8.12
C MET A 304 37.52 -13.81 -7.40
N ARG A 305 38.83 -13.80 -7.21
CA ARG A 305 39.57 -12.67 -6.64
C ARG A 305 39.42 -11.39 -7.45
N SER A 306 39.44 -11.49 -8.77
CA SER A 306 39.24 -10.33 -9.66
C SER A 306 37.82 -9.78 -9.58
N LEU A 307 36.78 -10.62 -9.48
CA LEU A 307 35.38 -10.23 -9.24
C LEU A 307 35.22 -9.46 -7.93
N VAL A 308 35.77 -10.01 -6.85
CA VAL A 308 35.77 -9.35 -5.53
C VAL A 308 36.61 -8.06 -5.56
N GLY A 309 37.73 -8.06 -6.25
CA GLY A 309 38.57 -6.87 -6.44
C GLY A 309 37.92 -5.76 -7.25
N ALA A 310 37.17 -6.12 -8.29
CA ALA A 310 36.42 -5.16 -9.10
C ALA A 310 35.27 -4.51 -8.31
N SER A 311 34.64 -5.22 -7.38
CA SER A 311 33.60 -4.67 -6.51
C SER A 311 34.11 -3.62 -5.52
N LYS A 312 35.42 -3.66 -5.18
CA LYS A 312 36.07 -2.71 -4.26
C LYS A 312 36.56 -1.43 -4.96
N LYS A 313 36.65 -1.42 -6.29
CA LYS A 313 37.19 -0.30 -7.07
C LYS A 313 36.12 0.64 -7.63
N LYS A 314 34.83 0.36 -7.45
CA LYS A 314 33.71 1.20 -7.84
C LYS A 314 33.10 1.90 -6.64
#